data_8116858f9562b9bc1be85a97856789b4
#
_entry.id   8116858f9562b9bc1be85a97856789b4
#
_cell.length_a   1.000
_cell.length_b   1.000
_cell.length_c   1.000
_cell.angle_alpha   90.00
_cell.angle_beta   90.00
_cell.angle_gamma   90.00
#
_symmetry.space_group_name_H-M   'P 1'
#
loop_
_entity.id
_entity.type
_entity.pdbx_description
1 polymer ?
#
loop_
_entity_poly.entity_id
_entity_poly.type
_entity_poly.pdbx_seq_one_letter_code
_entity_poly.pdbx_strand_id
1 'polypeptide(L)'
;MWEIGCPYISGARATALGKCLKWGATHVVFIDDDMSWEPEDLITLLETEGDVVAGNYRYKTHDEVRFMGIPLLGPNKRPMVREDGCVDMLAVPAGFLRVSRLAIAQFLVAYPELRLGDEGNVDLFNHGAHNGIWYGEDFAFSRRWHEMGNTIWCPPRLNLVHNGSKGETYGGTYHDYLINYKP
;
A
#
# COMPACT_ATOMS: atom_id res chain seq x y z
N MET A 1 -11.38 -11.61 -5.78
CA MET A 1 -10.68 -12.53 -6.72
C MET A 1 -9.56 -13.21 -5.97
N TRP A 2 -9.42 -14.52 -6.10
CA TRP A 2 -8.38 -15.32 -5.47
C TRP A 2 -7.39 -15.78 -6.54
N GLU A 3 -6.09 -15.57 -6.31
CA GLU A 3 -5.03 -16.15 -7.13
C GLU A 3 -4.41 -17.31 -6.36
N ILE A 4 -4.60 -18.52 -6.89
CA ILE A 4 -4.10 -19.75 -6.27
C ILE A 4 -2.95 -20.29 -7.12
N GLY A 5 -1.84 -20.65 -6.49
CA GLY A 5 -0.73 -21.35 -7.12
C GLY A 5 0.48 -20.50 -7.52
N CYS A 6 0.46 -19.18 -7.31
CA CYS A 6 1.66 -18.36 -7.45
C CYS A 6 2.37 -18.23 -6.09
N PRO A 7 3.61 -18.74 -5.92
CA PRO A 7 4.34 -18.65 -4.66
C PRO A 7 4.91 -17.25 -4.39
N TYR A 8 4.90 -16.38 -5.42
CA TYR A 8 5.41 -15.02 -5.32
C TYR A 8 4.25 -14.02 -5.28
N ILE A 9 4.16 -13.25 -4.20
CA ILE A 9 3.09 -12.27 -4.00
C ILE A 9 3.06 -11.21 -5.11
N SER A 10 4.21 -10.76 -5.61
CA SER A 10 4.30 -9.82 -6.73
C SER A 10 3.67 -10.40 -8.01
N GLY A 11 3.93 -11.67 -8.32
CA GLY A 11 3.34 -12.36 -9.46
C GLY A 11 1.83 -12.53 -9.34
N ALA A 12 1.33 -12.92 -8.16
CA ALA A 12 -0.09 -13.02 -7.89
C ALA A 12 -0.80 -11.67 -8.05
N ARG A 13 -0.24 -10.59 -7.49
CA ARG A 13 -0.76 -9.22 -7.65
C ARG A 13 -0.73 -8.76 -9.11
N ALA A 14 0.32 -9.08 -9.87
CA ALA A 14 0.42 -8.73 -11.30
C ALA A 14 -0.69 -9.38 -12.13
N THR A 15 -0.96 -10.67 -11.90
CA THR A 15 -2.03 -11.41 -12.58
C THR A 15 -3.41 -10.88 -12.18
N ALA A 16 -3.64 -10.65 -10.89
CA ALA A 16 -4.89 -10.09 -10.38
C ALA A 16 -5.16 -8.71 -10.99
N LEU A 17 -4.14 -7.86 -11.04
CA LEU A 17 -4.21 -6.53 -11.64
C LEU A 17 -4.58 -6.58 -13.13
N GLY A 18 -3.93 -7.46 -13.91
CA GLY A 18 -4.25 -7.65 -15.33
C GLY A 18 -5.71 -8.04 -15.55
N LYS A 19 -6.27 -8.94 -14.71
CA LYS A 19 -7.69 -9.30 -14.75
C LYS A 19 -8.60 -8.12 -14.43
N CYS A 20 -8.31 -7.36 -13.37
CA CYS A 20 -9.09 -6.17 -13.01
C CYS A 20 -9.11 -5.13 -14.14
N LEU A 21 -7.99 -4.91 -14.79
CA LEU A 21 -7.90 -3.98 -15.92
C LEU A 21 -8.73 -4.45 -17.11
N LYS A 22 -8.73 -5.74 -17.43
CA LYS A 22 -9.58 -6.34 -18.50
C LYS A 22 -11.08 -6.18 -18.18
N TRP A 23 -11.47 -6.24 -16.91
CA TRP A 23 -12.87 -6.04 -16.48
C TRP A 23 -13.29 -4.57 -16.44
N GLY A 24 -12.41 -3.63 -16.75
CA GLY A 24 -12.73 -2.21 -16.75
C GLY A 24 -12.73 -1.57 -15.37
N ALA A 25 -12.10 -2.18 -14.36
CA ALA A 25 -12.02 -1.61 -13.02
C ALA A 25 -11.42 -0.21 -13.03
N THR A 26 -12.04 0.74 -12.32
CA THR A 26 -11.55 2.11 -12.13
C THR A 26 -10.50 2.20 -11.03
N HIS A 27 -10.64 1.33 -10.02
CA HIS A 27 -9.73 1.18 -8.90
C HIS A 27 -9.50 -0.30 -8.62
N VAL A 28 -8.33 -0.63 -8.10
CA VAL A 28 -8.01 -1.96 -7.58
C VAL A 28 -7.66 -1.80 -6.10
N VAL A 29 -8.25 -2.65 -5.26
CA VAL A 29 -7.92 -2.73 -3.84
C VAL A 29 -7.22 -4.06 -3.58
N PHE A 30 -6.02 -3.99 -3.04
CA PHE A 30 -5.28 -5.15 -2.54
C PHE A 30 -5.56 -5.28 -1.05
N ILE A 31 -5.99 -6.49 -0.64
CA ILE A 31 -6.20 -6.83 0.76
C ILE A 31 -5.54 -8.19 0.97
N ASP A 32 -4.58 -8.25 1.90
CA ASP A 32 -3.92 -9.50 2.25
C ASP A 32 -4.85 -10.38 3.10
N ASP A 33 -4.70 -11.68 3.01
CA ASP A 33 -5.61 -12.67 3.63
C ASP A 33 -5.51 -12.74 5.17
N ASP A 34 -4.48 -12.12 5.72
CA ASP A 34 -4.26 -11.99 7.15
C ASP A 34 -4.68 -10.60 7.72
N MET A 35 -5.40 -9.81 6.93
CA MET A 35 -5.97 -8.54 7.37
C MET A 35 -7.43 -8.68 7.80
N SER A 36 -7.78 -8.09 8.95
CA SER A 36 -9.18 -7.83 9.34
C SER A 36 -9.45 -6.34 9.37
N TRP A 37 -10.64 -5.97 8.97
CA TRP A 37 -11.09 -4.59 8.81
C TRP A 37 -12.61 -4.51 8.94
N GLU A 38 -13.13 -3.32 9.27
CA GLU A 38 -14.57 -3.06 9.30
C GLU A 38 -15.04 -2.49 7.93
N PRO A 39 -16.31 -2.66 7.54
CA PRO A 39 -16.82 -2.12 6.26
C PRO A 39 -16.53 -0.63 6.09
N GLU A 40 -16.57 0.14 7.16
CA GLU A 40 -16.31 1.58 7.20
C GLU A 40 -14.87 1.91 6.84
N ASP A 41 -13.91 1.04 7.18
CA ASP A 41 -12.50 1.20 6.81
C ASP A 41 -12.32 1.10 5.29
N LEU A 42 -12.99 0.14 4.65
CA LEU A 42 -12.96 0.02 3.19
C LEU A 42 -13.64 1.20 2.50
N ILE A 43 -14.78 1.66 3.01
CA ILE A 43 -15.46 2.85 2.48
C ILE A 43 -14.53 4.07 2.60
N THR A 44 -13.91 4.28 3.75
CA THR A 44 -12.96 5.37 3.98
C THR A 44 -11.78 5.29 2.99
N LEU A 45 -11.22 4.10 2.78
CA LEU A 45 -10.15 3.90 1.80
C LEU A 45 -10.60 4.26 0.38
N LEU A 46 -11.84 3.90 0.00
CA LEU A 46 -12.39 4.15 -1.34
C LEU A 46 -12.71 5.64 -1.56
N GLU A 47 -13.19 6.34 -0.56
CA GLU A 47 -13.62 7.74 -0.64
C GLU A 47 -12.48 8.74 -0.44
N THR A 48 -11.36 8.32 0.15
CA THR A 48 -10.18 9.19 0.34
C THR A 48 -9.65 9.67 -1.01
N GLU A 49 -9.48 10.97 -1.16
CA GLU A 49 -8.90 11.58 -2.37
C GLU A 49 -7.45 11.14 -2.58
N GLY A 50 -7.12 10.80 -3.82
CA GLY A 50 -5.78 10.41 -4.27
C GLY A 50 -5.80 9.19 -5.17
N ASP A 51 -4.81 9.04 -6.01
CA ASP A 51 -4.66 7.91 -6.93
C ASP A 51 -4.12 6.65 -6.25
N VAL A 52 -3.30 6.84 -5.22
CA VAL A 52 -2.76 5.78 -4.36
C VAL A 52 -3.09 6.12 -2.91
N VAL A 53 -3.88 5.25 -2.27
CA VAL A 53 -4.31 5.40 -0.88
C VAL A 53 -4.10 4.06 -0.16
N ALA A 54 -3.46 4.09 1.00
CA ALA A 54 -3.14 2.88 1.77
C ALA A 54 -3.56 3.00 3.23
N GLY A 55 -4.00 1.89 3.80
CA GLY A 55 -4.08 1.73 5.24
C GLY A 55 -2.72 1.35 5.81
N ASN A 56 -2.34 1.98 6.91
CA ASN A 56 -1.14 1.62 7.63
C ASN A 56 -1.52 0.77 8.84
N TYR A 57 -0.89 -0.38 9.01
CA TYR A 57 -1.20 -1.36 10.06
C TYR A 57 0.06 -1.85 10.77
N ARG A 58 -0.13 -2.52 11.90
CA ARG A 58 0.96 -2.91 12.79
C ARG A 58 1.77 -4.08 12.25
N TYR A 59 3.08 -4.08 12.58
CA TYR A 59 3.88 -5.31 12.54
C TYR A 59 3.33 -6.37 13.52
N LYS A 60 3.53 -7.64 13.19
CA LYS A 60 3.23 -8.78 14.06
C LYS A 60 4.29 -8.92 15.16
N THR A 61 4.37 -7.95 16.04
CA THR A 61 5.31 -7.94 17.17
C THR A 61 4.64 -7.45 18.44
N HIS A 62 5.03 -8.04 19.59
CA HIS A 62 4.53 -7.68 20.91
C HIS A 62 5.44 -6.70 21.63
N ASP A 63 6.73 -6.64 21.28
CA ASP A 63 7.74 -5.88 22.03
C ASP A 63 7.56 -4.37 21.90
N GLU A 64 7.08 -3.92 20.75
CA GLU A 64 6.90 -2.49 20.47
C GLU A 64 5.74 -2.27 19.48
N VAL A 65 4.99 -1.20 19.71
CA VAL A 65 3.97 -0.76 18.75
C VAL A 65 4.65 -0.09 17.57
N ARG A 66 4.76 -0.80 16.45
CA ARG A 66 5.29 -0.27 15.19
C ARG A 66 4.29 -0.47 14.08
N PHE A 67 4.21 0.51 13.20
CA PHE A 67 3.44 0.44 11.97
C PHE A 67 4.35 0.16 10.76
N MET A 68 3.82 -0.54 9.76
CA MET A 68 4.64 -1.03 8.64
C MET A 68 5.00 0.08 7.64
N GLY A 69 4.10 1.05 7.45
CA GLY A 69 4.36 2.18 6.57
C GLY A 69 5.21 3.27 7.23
N ILE A 70 5.94 4.00 6.42
CA ILE A 70 6.85 5.07 6.82
C ILE A 70 6.24 6.40 6.37
N PRO A 71 5.97 7.36 7.27
CA PRO A 71 5.47 8.67 6.89
C PRO A 71 6.55 9.52 6.23
N LEU A 72 6.16 10.38 5.30
CA LEU A 72 7.03 11.45 4.82
C LEU A 72 7.14 12.52 5.91
N LEU A 73 8.38 12.86 6.28
CA LEU A 73 8.65 13.84 7.33
C LEU A 73 8.93 15.22 6.73
N GLY A 74 8.27 16.22 7.27
CA GLY A 74 8.55 17.61 6.97
C GLY A 74 9.87 18.11 7.63
N PRO A 75 10.23 19.39 7.41
CA PRO A 75 11.45 20.00 7.97
C PRO A 75 11.53 19.96 9.50
N ASN A 76 10.38 19.92 10.18
CA ASN A 76 10.26 19.80 11.64
C ASN A 76 10.36 18.36 12.14
N LYS A 77 10.71 17.41 11.28
CA LYS A 77 10.77 15.95 11.54
C LYS A 77 9.43 15.33 11.98
N ARG A 78 8.32 15.98 11.68
CA ARG A 78 6.98 15.46 11.92
C ARG A 78 6.36 14.98 10.61
N PRO A 79 5.45 13.97 10.67
CA PRO A 79 4.69 13.55 9.50
C PRO A 79 3.99 14.73 8.82
N MET A 80 4.03 14.73 7.49
CA MET A 80 3.28 15.69 6.69
C MET A 80 1.82 15.23 6.62
N VAL A 81 0.91 16.15 6.91
CA VAL A 81 -0.53 15.86 7.01
C VAL A 81 -1.30 16.84 6.14
N ARG A 82 -2.23 16.33 5.35
CA ARG A 82 -3.18 17.10 4.54
C ARG A 82 -4.31 17.67 5.42
N GLU A 83 -5.07 18.65 4.94
CA GLU A 83 -6.16 19.31 5.69
C GLU A 83 -7.24 18.36 6.17
N ASP A 84 -7.53 17.28 5.43
CA ASP A 84 -8.49 16.23 5.83
C ASP A 84 -7.93 15.23 6.84
N GLY A 85 -6.69 15.42 7.27
CA GLY A 85 -6.00 14.57 8.23
C GLY A 85 -5.25 13.38 7.63
N CYS A 86 -5.30 13.17 6.30
CA CYS A 86 -4.52 12.13 5.65
C CYS A 86 -3.01 12.40 5.73
N VAL A 87 -2.26 11.37 6.02
CA VAL A 87 -0.80 11.42 6.16
C VAL A 87 -0.14 11.15 4.81
N ASP A 88 0.85 11.97 4.45
CA ASP A 88 1.73 11.71 3.32
C ASP A 88 2.72 10.60 3.71
N MET A 89 2.77 9.52 2.92
CA MET A 89 3.57 8.35 3.23
C MET A 89 4.73 8.20 2.26
N LEU A 90 5.94 8.05 2.79
CA LEU A 90 7.14 7.71 2.01
C LEU A 90 7.08 6.26 1.49
N ALA A 91 6.57 5.34 2.31
CA ALA A 91 6.36 3.95 1.93
C ALA A 91 5.17 3.36 2.67
N VAL A 92 4.44 2.48 2.01
CA VAL A 92 3.23 1.83 2.55
C VAL A 92 3.27 0.33 2.34
N PRO A 93 2.68 -0.45 3.26
CA PRO A 93 2.42 -1.86 3.02
C PRO A 93 1.26 -2.01 2.01
N ALA A 94 1.25 -3.10 1.27
CA ALA A 94 0.26 -3.34 0.24
C ALA A 94 -0.94 -4.20 0.68
N GLY A 95 -0.99 -4.62 1.96
CA GLY A 95 -2.06 -5.47 2.48
C GLY A 95 -3.40 -4.76 2.71
N PHE A 96 -3.48 -3.45 2.54
CA PHE A 96 -4.73 -2.68 2.47
C PHE A 96 -4.49 -1.43 1.63
N LEU A 97 -4.43 -1.61 0.29
CA LEU A 97 -3.95 -0.61 -0.66
C LEU A 97 -4.92 -0.45 -1.82
N ARG A 98 -5.34 0.79 -2.10
CA ARG A 98 -6.10 1.17 -3.29
C ARG A 98 -5.20 1.86 -4.30
N VAL A 99 -5.30 1.43 -5.56
CA VAL A 99 -4.60 2.03 -6.71
C VAL A 99 -5.61 2.36 -7.79
N SER A 100 -5.63 3.61 -8.29
CA SER A 100 -6.50 4.01 -9.38
C SER A 100 -6.00 3.47 -10.73
N ARG A 101 -6.90 3.33 -11.70
CA ARG A 101 -6.52 3.02 -13.09
C ARG A 101 -5.59 4.09 -13.68
N LEU A 102 -5.75 5.35 -13.27
CA LEU A 102 -4.89 6.44 -13.70
C LEU A 102 -3.46 6.25 -13.19
N ALA A 103 -3.29 5.90 -11.91
CA ALA A 103 -1.98 5.57 -11.35
C ALA A 103 -1.31 4.42 -12.12
N ILE A 104 -2.05 3.35 -12.40
CA ILE A 104 -1.53 2.21 -13.18
C ILE A 104 -1.08 2.65 -14.58
N ALA A 105 -1.85 3.52 -15.24
CA ALA A 105 -1.48 4.06 -16.53
C ALA A 105 -0.21 4.91 -16.47
N GLN A 106 -0.05 5.75 -15.42
CA GLN A 106 1.17 6.53 -15.19
C GLN A 106 2.39 5.63 -14.97
N PHE A 107 2.25 4.57 -14.17
CA PHE A 107 3.31 3.57 -14.00
C PHE A 107 3.76 2.97 -15.33
N LEU A 108 2.82 2.58 -16.19
CA LEU A 108 3.12 1.95 -17.49
C LEU A 108 3.72 2.93 -18.52
N VAL A 109 3.55 4.22 -18.32
CA VAL A 109 4.23 5.26 -19.12
C VAL A 109 5.66 5.48 -18.62
N ALA A 110 5.84 5.58 -17.29
CA ALA A 110 7.15 5.83 -16.68
C ALA A 110 8.06 4.58 -16.68
N TYR A 111 7.46 3.39 -16.53
CA TYR A 111 8.14 2.09 -16.41
C TYR A 111 7.47 1.06 -17.34
N PRO A 112 7.67 1.17 -18.68
CA PRO A 112 7.01 0.28 -19.64
C PRO A 112 7.39 -1.19 -19.47
N GLU A 113 8.56 -1.48 -18.87
CA GLU A 113 9.02 -2.84 -18.56
C GLU A 113 8.17 -3.56 -17.51
N LEU A 114 7.32 -2.86 -16.76
CA LEU A 114 6.37 -3.46 -15.82
C LEU A 114 5.21 -4.18 -16.51
N ARG A 115 5.06 -3.98 -17.82
CA ARG A 115 4.07 -4.73 -18.62
C ARG A 115 4.62 -6.12 -18.91
N LEU A 116 3.90 -7.16 -18.48
CA LEU A 116 4.31 -8.55 -18.64
C LEU A 116 3.56 -9.21 -19.81
N GLY A 117 4.34 -9.65 -20.79
CA GLY A 117 3.84 -10.41 -21.93
C GLY A 117 2.67 -9.76 -22.67
N ASP A 118 1.98 -10.56 -23.50
CA ASP A 118 0.82 -10.09 -24.30
C ASP A 118 -0.50 -10.18 -23.54
N GLU A 119 -0.52 -10.78 -22.35
CA GLU A 119 -1.73 -11.00 -21.56
C GLU A 119 -2.22 -9.76 -20.80
N GLY A 120 -1.44 -8.67 -20.79
CA GLY A 120 -1.79 -7.41 -20.14
C GLY A 120 -1.64 -7.44 -18.62
N ASN A 121 -0.85 -8.38 -18.09
CA ASN A 121 -0.45 -8.38 -16.69
C ASN A 121 0.52 -7.21 -16.42
N VAL A 122 0.48 -6.66 -15.20
CA VAL A 122 1.28 -5.49 -14.82
C VAL A 122 1.95 -5.73 -13.48
N ASP A 123 3.29 -5.78 -13.47
CA ASP A 123 4.08 -6.01 -12.25
C ASP A 123 4.44 -4.70 -11.53
N LEU A 124 3.44 -4.03 -10.97
CA LEU A 124 3.66 -2.81 -10.18
C LEU A 124 4.54 -3.06 -8.93
N PHE A 125 4.50 -4.29 -8.43
CA PHE A 125 5.16 -4.72 -7.20
C PHE A 125 6.49 -5.43 -7.48
N ASN A 126 7.16 -5.11 -8.58
CA ASN A 126 8.46 -5.64 -8.93
C ASN A 126 9.52 -5.24 -7.88
N HIS A 127 10.00 -6.21 -7.13
CA HIS A 127 11.00 -6.03 -6.08
C HIS A 127 12.44 -6.17 -6.61
N GLY A 128 13.42 -5.80 -5.80
CA GLY A 128 14.82 -6.00 -6.13
C GLY A 128 15.75 -4.87 -5.70
N ALA A 129 16.98 -4.94 -6.16
CA ALA A 129 18.00 -3.95 -5.87
C ALA A 129 17.83 -2.68 -6.71
N HIS A 130 17.97 -1.52 -6.07
CA HIS A 130 18.01 -0.22 -6.72
C HIS A 130 19.01 0.68 -5.96
N ASN A 131 20.00 1.22 -6.66
CA ASN A 131 21.06 2.06 -6.10
C ASN A 131 21.75 1.46 -4.86
N GLY A 132 22.01 0.13 -4.87
CA GLY A 132 22.66 -0.58 -3.77
C GLY A 132 21.76 -0.92 -2.57
N ILE A 133 20.48 -0.61 -2.64
CA ILE A 133 19.49 -0.92 -1.60
C ILE A 133 18.51 -1.97 -2.14
N TRP A 134 18.21 -2.99 -1.33
CA TRP A 134 17.16 -3.97 -1.64
C TRP A 134 15.80 -3.46 -1.16
N TYR A 135 14.84 -3.44 -2.07
CA TYR A 135 13.45 -3.06 -1.80
C TYR A 135 12.54 -4.28 -1.89
N GLY A 136 11.72 -4.52 -0.87
CA GLY A 136 10.56 -5.41 -0.94
C GLY A 136 9.52 -4.85 -1.93
N GLU A 137 8.55 -5.67 -2.28
CA GLU A 137 7.61 -5.38 -3.39
C GLU A 137 6.79 -4.10 -3.17
N ASP A 138 6.30 -3.88 -1.96
CA ASP A 138 5.48 -2.73 -1.56
C ASP A 138 6.32 -1.43 -1.45
N PHE A 139 7.54 -1.52 -0.93
CA PHE A 139 8.46 -0.38 -0.87
C PHE A 139 9.04 -0.04 -2.24
N ALA A 140 9.25 -1.02 -3.12
CA ALA A 140 9.63 -0.76 -4.50
C ALA A 140 8.51 -0.06 -5.29
N PHE A 141 7.24 -0.44 -5.04
CA PHE A 141 6.07 0.26 -5.57
C PHE A 141 6.04 1.71 -5.08
N SER A 142 6.15 1.93 -3.77
CA SER A 142 6.11 3.27 -3.14
C SER A 142 7.22 4.17 -3.69
N ARG A 143 8.46 3.67 -3.78
CA ARG A 143 9.60 4.39 -4.33
C ARG A 143 9.33 4.87 -5.77
N ARG A 144 8.91 3.96 -6.67
CA ARG A 144 8.63 4.32 -8.06
C ARG A 144 7.51 5.37 -8.17
N TRP A 145 6.48 5.28 -7.31
CA TRP A 145 5.40 6.25 -7.30
C TRP A 145 5.90 7.66 -6.95
N HIS A 146 6.80 7.76 -5.96
CA HIS A 146 7.43 9.02 -5.59
C HIS A 146 8.43 9.53 -6.65
N GLU A 147 9.18 8.65 -7.31
CA GLU A 147 10.09 9.04 -8.40
C GLU A 147 9.35 9.71 -9.57
N MET A 148 8.07 9.43 -9.74
CA MET A 148 7.19 10.12 -10.71
C MET A 148 6.63 11.46 -10.18
N GLY A 149 6.99 11.90 -8.96
CA GLY A 149 6.51 13.13 -8.35
C GLY A 149 5.14 13.03 -7.69
N ASN A 150 4.66 11.84 -7.43
CA ASN A 150 3.33 11.59 -6.87
C ASN A 150 3.37 11.33 -5.37
N THR A 151 2.20 11.38 -4.73
CA THR A 151 2.01 11.23 -3.27
C THR A 151 1.19 9.98 -2.97
N ILE A 152 1.49 9.33 -1.85
CA ILE A 152 0.70 8.23 -1.28
C ILE A 152 -0.01 8.75 -0.03
N TRP A 153 -1.33 8.64 0.00
CA TRP A 153 -2.13 9.10 1.14
C TRP A 153 -2.53 7.95 2.05
N CYS A 154 -2.48 8.21 3.37
CA CYS A 154 -2.92 7.27 4.39
C CYS A 154 -3.96 7.94 5.30
N PRO A 155 -5.25 7.55 5.24
CA PRO A 155 -6.22 7.94 6.26
C PRO A 155 -5.86 7.26 7.59
N PRO A 156 -5.48 8.03 8.64
CA PRO A 156 -4.85 7.45 9.82
C PRO A 156 -5.82 6.79 10.80
N ARG A 157 -7.14 6.96 10.60
CA ARG A 157 -8.19 6.47 11.51
C ARG A 157 -8.72 5.09 11.17
N LEU A 158 -8.21 4.44 10.12
CA LEU A 158 -8.57 3.05 9.82
C LEU A 158 -8.19 2.13 10.98
N ASN A 159 -9.11 1.24 11.35
CA ASN A 159 -8.91 0.29 12.45
C ASN A 159 -8.55 -1.10 11.91
N LEU A 160 -7.38 -1.20 11.31
CA LEU A 160 -6.91 -2.42 10.68
C LEU A 160 -6.26 -3.35 11.70
N VAL A 161 -6.52 -4.65 11.54
CA VAL A 161 -5.94 -5.70 12.38
C VAL A 161 -5.12 -6.65 11.52
N HIS A 162 -3.85 -6.81 11.87
CA HIS A 162 -2.94 -7.76 11.25
C HIS A 162 -2.96 -9.06 12.06
N ASN A 163 -3.40 -10.17 11.46
CA ASN A 163 -3.58 -11.44 12.16
C ASN A 163 -2.32 -12.30 12.10
N GLY A 164 -1.89 -12.81 13.23
CA GLY A 164 -0.80 -13.77 13.33
C GLY A 164 -1.24 -15.20 13.06
N SER A 165 -0.29 -16.10 12.76
CA SER A 165 -0.55 -17.50 12.41
C SER A 165 -1.05 -18.36 13.57
N LYS A 166 -0.90 -17.90 14.82
CA LYS A 166 -1.31 -18.62 16.04
C LYS A 166 -2.53 -17.99 16.72
N GLY A 167 -3.28 -17.15 15.98
CA GLY A 167 -4.44 -16.45 16.51
C GLY A 167 -4.11 -15.15 17.24
N GLU A 168 -2.86 -14.70 17.21
CA GLU A 168 -2.50 -13.37 17.70
C GLU A 168 -3.11 -12.29 16.78
N THR A 169 -3.45 -11.15 17.37
CA THR A 169 -3.99 -9.99 16.64
C THR A 169 -3.22 -8.72 16.98
N TYR A 170 -2.91 -7.94 15.96
CA TYR A 170 -2.14 -6.70 16.09
C TYR A 170 -2.96 -5.55 15.50
N GLY A 171 -3.83 -4.98 16.32
CA GLY A 171 -4.74 -3.89 15.96
C GLY A 171 -4.33 -2.53 16.48
N GLY A 172 -5.13 -1.53 16.15
CA GLY A 172 -4.99 -0.14 16.58
C GLY A 172 -4.87 0.82 15.40
N THR A 173 -5.28 2.07 15.63
CA THR A 173 -5.26 3.09 14.58
C THR A 173 -3.88 3.72 14.44
N TYR A 174 -3.51 4.09 13.23
CA TYR A 174 -2.28 4.85 12.98
C TYR A 174 -2.35 6.25 13.60
N HIS A 175 -3.56 6.81 13.73
CA HIS A 175 -3.81 8.08 14.39
C HIS A 175 -3.33 8.08 15.85
N ASP A 176 -3.66 7.04 16.63
CA ASP A 176 -3.25 6.95 18.04
C ASP A 176 -1.73 6.80 18.19
N TYR A 177 -1.09 6.11 17.24
CA TYR A 177 0.37 6.04 17.17
C TYR A 177 0.99 7.41 16.89
N LEU A 178 0.43 8.18 15.94
CA LEU A 178 0.95 9.49 15.55
C LEU A 178 0.84 10.55 16.65
N ILE A 179 -0.22 10.51 17.46
CA ILE A 179 -0.36 11.43 18.63
C ILE A 179 0.82 11.27 19.61
N ASN A 180 1.33 10.04 19.73
CA ASN A 180 2.43 9.70 20.63
C ASN A 180 3.79 9.66 19.90
N TYR A 181 3.83 10.03 18.63
CA TYR A 181 5.04 9.98 17.81
C TYR A 181 6.12 10.91 18.38
N LYS A 182 7.27 10.33 18.73
CA LYS A 182 8.47 11.06 19.13
C LYS A 182 9.46 10.98 17.97
N PRO A 183 9.84 12.14 17.41
CA PRO A 183 10.79 12.21 16.28
C PRO A 183 12.20 11.78 16.68
#